data_7be6bb57910aaa21cb779b88b051ba93
#
_entry.id   7be6bb57910aaa21cb779b88b051ba93
#
_cell.length_a   1.000
_cell.length_b   1.000
_cell.length_c   1.000
_cell.angle_alpha   90.00
_cell.angle_beta   90.00
_cell.angle_gamma   90.00
#
_symmetry.space_group_name_H-M   'P 1'
#
loop_
_entity.id
_entity.type
_entity.pdbx_description
1 polymer ?
#
loop_
_entity_poly.entity_id
_entity_poly.type
_entity_poly.pdbx_seq_one_letter_code
_entity_poly.pdbx_strand_id
1 'polypeptide(L)'
;MLLLRAGCRVPFPEKLFEEYMLMENQIIANISADKIRTVMEHFICIHEEPLFFILELPSKQYDEKEIRPGVVEKLHKDVYYIDGCSNEEALTILLRIGDLMINDGMCSFGFGCHESNDEIMFGKYNVATIFSRNIKHYINFMADHEIAKSEQIVTAWDTFSQDHPGRSERIATDGKDVFSIPEMFADWGIYKAEQREE
;
A
#
# COMPACT_ATOMS: atom_id res chain seq x y z
N MET A 1 -15.15 -12.09 -5.75
CA MET A 1 -13.99 -11.92 -6.68
C MET A 1 -13.30 -10.63 -6.29
N LEU A 2 -11.98 -10.63 -6.21
CA LEU A 2 -11.18 -9.44 -5.84
C LEU A 2 -11.19 -8.41 -6.96
N LEU A 3 -11.57 -7.16 -6.66
CA LEU A 3 -11.42 -6.03 -7.59
C LEU A 3 -10.00 -5.50 -7.49
N LEU A 4 -9.22 -5.66 -8.55
CA LEU A 4 -7.83 -5.19 -8.58
C LEU A 4 -7.73 -3.67 -8.77
N ARG A 5 -6.66 -3.07 -8.25
CA ARG A 5 -6.24 -1.70 -8.54
C ARG A 5 -6.07 -1.53 -10.06
N ALA A 6 -6.45 -0.37 -10.60
CA ALA A 6 -6.46 -0.13 -12.05
C ALA A 6 -5.10 -0.37 -12.72
N GLY A 7 -3.99 -0.06 -12.03
CA GLY A 7 -2.63 -0.27 -12.50
C GLY A 7 -2.10 -1.70 -12.32
N CYS A 8 -2.92 -2.65 -11.86
CA CYS A 8 -2.49 -4.03 -11.62
C CYS A 8 -3.12 -5.01 -12.60
N ARG A 9 -2.33 -5.92 -13.13
CA ARG A 9 -2.77 -7.04 -13.98
C ARG A 9 -2.16 -8.32 -13.45
N VAL A 10 -3.00 -9.34 -13.28
CA VAL A 10 -2.59 -10.66 -12.81
C VAL A 10 -3.05 -11.74 -13.80
N PRO A 11 -2.31 -12.84 -13.95
CA PRO A 11 -2.62 -13.88 -14.93
C PRO A 11 -3.88 -14.69 -14.60
N PHE A 12 -4.21 -14.85 -13.32
CA PHE A 12 -5.29 -15.71 -12.85
C PHE A 12 -6.15 -14.99 -11.79
N PRO A 13 -6.86 -13.91 -12.16
CA PRO A 13 -7.62 -13.09 -11.21
C PRO A 13 -8.76 -13.88 -10.54
N GLU A 14 -9.27 -14.93 -11.19
CA GLU A 14 -10.31 -15.80 -10.65
C GLU A 14 -9.87 -16.63 -9.44
N LYS A 15 -8.57 -16.73 -9.19
CA LYS A 15 -8.01 -17.40 -8.01
C LYS A 15 -7.89 -16.49 -6.80
N LEU A 16 -8.09 -15.19 -6.99
CA LEU A 16 -7.94 -14.19 -5.93
C LEU A 16 -9.30 -13.88 -5.30
N PHE A 17 -9.36 -14.08 -4.00
CA PHE A 17 -10.53 -13.78 -3.21
C PHE A 17 -10.22 -12.67 -2.22
N GLU A 18 -11.28 -11.95 -1.82
CA GLU A 18 -11.22 -10.95 -0.78
C GLU A 18 -11.28 -11.66 0.57
N GLU A 19 -10.11 -11.88 1.14
CA GLU A 19 -9.92 -12.67 2.34
C GLU A 19 -8.67 -12.23 3.11
N TYR A 20 -8.60 -12.59 4.40
CA TYR A 20 -7.46 -12.33 5.25
C TYR A 20 -7.03 -13.55 6.06
N MET A 21 -5.75 -13.60 6.39
CA MET A 21 -5.20 -14.57 7.35
C MET A 21 -4.54 -13.83 8.53
N LEU A 22 -4.51 -14.51 9.67
CA LEU A 22 -3.87 -14.02 10.89
C LEU A 22 -2.53 -14.70 11.10
N MET A 23 -1.51 -13.90 11.40
CA MET A 23 -0.18 -14.36 11.83
C MET A 23 0.15 -13.58 13.09
N GLU A 24 0.34 -14.24 14.22
CA GLU A 24 0.68 -13.60 15.51
C GLU A 24 0.09 -12.18 15.73
N ASN A 25 0.86 -11.14 15.38
CA ASN A 25 0.49 -9.73 15.47
C ASN A 25 0.30 -9.07 14.10
N GLN A 26 0.01 -9.87 13.08
CA GLN A 26 -0.09 -9.40 11.71
C GLN A 26 -1.33 -9.97 11.03
N ILE A 27 -1.97 -9.13 10.23
CA ILE A 27 -2.99 -9.54 9.27
C ILE A 27 -2.40 -9.37 7.88
N ILE A 28 -2.51 -10.40 7.05
CA ILE A 28 -2.26 -10.31 5.62
C ILE A 28 -3.59 -10.46 4.92
N ALA A 29 -3.95 -9.55 4.04
CA ALA A 29 -5.26 -9.52 3.40
C ALA A 29 -5.18 -9.16 1.92
N ASN A 30 -6.03 -9.77 1.12
CA ASN A 30 -6.39 -9.27 -0.20
C ASN A 30 -7.60 -8.36 -0.06
N ILE A 31 -7.46 -7.09 -0.39
CA ILE A 31 -8.50 -6.08 -0.26
C ILE A 31 -8.88 -5.55 -1.64
N SER A 32 -10.16 -5.59 -1.97
CA SER A 32 -10.68 -5.01 -3.20
C SER A 32 -10.39 -3.51 -3.30
N ALA A 33 -10.07 -3.03 -4.49
CA ALA A 33 -9.65 -1.64 -4.72
C ALA A 33 -10.66 -0.61 -4.21
N ASP A 34 -11.94 -0.90 -4.30
CA ASP A 34 -13.04 -0.06 -3.81
C ASP A 34 -13.17 -0.01 -2.27
N LYS A 35 -12.55 -0.97 -1.55
CA LYS A 35 -12.53 -1.00 -0.08
C LYS A 35 -11.25 -0.46 0.54
N ILE A 36 -10.18 -0.26 -0.23
CA ILE A 36 -8.88 0.21 0.29
C ILE A 36 -9.04 1.49 1.10
N ARG A 37 -9.79 2.47 0.56
CA ARG A 37 -10.04 3.75 1.27
C ARG A 37 -10.71 3.52 2.62
N THR A 38 -11.75 2.72 2.67
CA THR A 38 -12.52 2.43 3.89
C THR A 38 -11.64 1.73 4.95
N VAL A 39 -10.77 0.81 4.53
CA VAL A 39 -9.81 0.15 5.43
C VAL A 39 -8.80 1.13 6.00
N MET A 40 -8.30 2.06 5.18
CA MET A 40 -7.40 3.14 5.63
C MET A 40 -8.07 4.10 6.60
N GLU A 41 -9.30 4.54 6.29
CA GLU A 41 -10.09 5.41 7.15
C GLU A 41 -10.35 4.74 8.51
N HIS A 42 -10.66 3.44 8.50
CA HIS A 42 -10.81 2.68 9.75
C HIS A 42 -9.53 2.71 10.58
N PHE A 43 -8.35 2.45 9.96
CA PHE A 43 -7.07 2.53 10.65
C PHE A 43 -6.87 3.90 11.28
N ILE A 44 -7.04 4.97 10.51
CA ILE A 44 -6.84 6.35 11.00
C ILE A 44 -7.78 6.64 12.19
N CYS A 45 -9.06 6.25 12.09
CA CYS A 45 -10.06 6.59 13.11
C CYS A 45 -9.93 5.82 14.43
N ILE A 46 -9.30 4.63 14.44
CA ILE A 46 -9.17 3.82 15.67
C ILE A 46 -7.89 4.10 16.46
N HIS A 47 -6.95 4.88 15.88
CA HIS A 47 -5.68 5.19 16.53
C HIS A 47 -5.64 6.61 17.07
N GLU A 48 -4.90 6.76 18.19
CA GLU A 48 -4.61 8.06 18.78
C GLU A 48 -3.48 8.76 18.00
N GLU A 49 -3.56 10.09 17.96
CA GLU A 49 -2.52 10.94 17.37
C GLU A 49 -1.24 10.94 18.22
N PRO A 50 -0.04 11.14 17.64
CA PRO A 50 0.20 11.43 16.23
C PRO A 50 0.32 10.16 15.36
N LEU A 51 -0.15 10.28 14.14
CA LEU A 51 0.03 9.30 13.07
C LEU A 51 1.20 9.70 12.17
N PHE A 52 1.62 8.77 11.31
CA PHE A 52 2.48 9.07 10.17
C PHE A 52 1.92 8.46 8.88
N PHE A 53 2.13 9.16 7.78
CA PHE A 53 1.88 8.65 6.44
C PHE A 53 3.17 8.09 5.86
N ILE A 54 3.09 6.97 5.15
CA ILE A 54 4.22 6.35 4.44
C ILE A 54 3.86 6.12 2.97
N LEU A 55 4.81 6.45 2.09
CA LEU A 55 4.71 6.23 0.65
C LEU A 55 6.02 5.64 0.14
N GLU A 56 5.93 4.49 -0.52
CA GLU A 56 7.06 3.87 -1.20
C GLU A 56 6.86 3.97 -2.72
N LEU A 57 7.81 4.56 -3.41
CA LEU A 57 7.82 4.71 -4.85
C LEU A 57 9.02 3.97 -5.44
N PRO A 58 8.89 3.31 -6.60
CA PRO A 58 10.06 2.81 -7.30
C PRO A 58 11.03 3.95 -7.56
N SER A 59 12.32 3.75 -7.33
CA SER A 59 13.33 4.74 -7.65
C SER A 59 13.32 5.04 -9.14
N LYS A 60 13.61 6.27 -9.52
CA LYS A 60 13.66 6.65 -10.92
C LYS A 60 14.89 6.00 -11.55
N GLN A 61 14.76 5.57 -12.81
CA GLN A 61 15.82 4.86 -13.52
C GLN A 61 17.17 5.59 -13.51
N TYR A 62 17.19 6.93 -13.47
CA TYR A 62 18.41 7.71 -13.41
C TYR A 62 19.06 7.72 -12.00
N ASP A 63 18.34 7.31 -10.96
CA ASP A 63 18.86 7.17 -9.60
C ASP A 63 19.44 5.76 -9.38
N GLU A 64 19.17 4.83 -10.28
CA GLU A 64 19.71 3.49 -10.27
C GLU A 64 21.15 3.49 -10.79
N LYS A 65 22.01 2.73 -10.10
CA LYS A 65 23.41 2.61 -10.50
C LYS A 65 23.59 1.51 -11.53
N GLU A 66 23.97 1.89 -12.73
CA GLU A 66 24.36 0.93 -13.75
C GLU A 66 25.74 0.35 -13.44
N ILE A 67 25.82 -0.96 -13.15
CA ILE A 67 27.07 -1.65 -12.82
C ILE A 67 27.87 -1.95 -14.08
N ARG A 68 27.18 -2.25 -15.17
CA ARG A 68 27.71 -2.49 -16.52
C ARG A 68 26.57 -2.33 -17.54
N PRO A 69 26.87 -2.10 -18.82
CA PRO A 69 25.84 -1.88 -19.85
C PRO A 69 24.68 -2.88 -19.78
N GLY A 70 23.47 -2.38 -19.53
CA GLY A 70 22.24 -3.17 -19.42
C GLY A 70 22.06 -3.90 -18.08
N VAL A 71 22.96 -3.71 -17.09
CA VAL A 71 22.85 -4.33 -15.76
C VAL A 71 22.80 -3.24 -14.71
N VAL A 72 21.63 -2.97 -14.19
CA VAL A 72 21.39 -2.08 -13.07
C VAL A 72 21.63 -2.83 -11.76
N GLU A 73 22.24 -2.18 -10.77
CA GLU A 73 22.26 -2.67 -9.40
C GLU A 73 20.82 -2.92 -8.96
N LYS A 74 20.56 -3.71 -7.94
CA LYS A 74 19.20 -4.09 -7.53
C LYS A 74 18.21 -2.93 -7.61
N LEU A 75 16.98 -3.23 -8.04
CA LEU A 75 15.88 -2.27 -8.02
C LEU A 75 15.67 -1.72 -6.61
N HIS A 76 15.44 -0.43 -6.51
CA HIS A 76 15.22 0.27 -5.24
C HIS A 76 13.89 0.98 -5.24
N LYS A 77 13.40 1.26 -4.05
CA LYS A 77 12.27 2.15 -3.81
C LYS A 77 12.65 3.26 -2.84
N ASP A 78 12.16 4.45 -3.14
CA ASP A 78 12.30 5.63 -2.30
C ASP A 78 11.17 5.65 -1.29
N VAL A 79 11.48 5.82 -0.02
CA VAL A 79 10.51 5.83 1.08
C VAL A 79 10.35 7.25 1.59
N TYR A 80 9.10 7.72 1.55
CA TYR A 80 8.71 9.07 2.00
C TYR A 80 7.81 8.97 3.22
N TYR A 81 7.94 9.94 4.12
CA TYR A 81 7.10 10.09 5.30
C TYR A 81 6.53 11.50 5.41
N ILE A 82 5.34 11.59 6.02
CA ILE A 82 4.83 12.79 6.69
C ILE A 82 4.56 12.35 8.13
N ASP A 83 5.35 12.88 9.07
CA ASP A 83 5.23 12.57 10.49
C ASP A 83 4.32 13.55 11.23
N GLY A 84 3.83 13.12 12.39
CA GLY A 84 3.13 13.99 13.31
C GLY A 84 1.73 14.39 12.87
N CYS A 85 1.10 13.60 11.99
CA CYS A 85 -0.24 13.89 11.49
C CYS A 85 -1.30 13.75 12.58
N SER A 86 -2.21 14.71 12.67
CA SER A 86 -3.51 14.48 13.30
C SER A 86 -4.37 13.52 12.47
N ASN A 87 -5.43 12.97 13.06
CA ASN A 87 -6.37 12.13 12.32
C ASN A 87 -7.03 12.91 11.18
N GLU A 88 -7.33 14.19 11.38
CA GLU A 88 -7.89 15.06 10.34
C GLU A 88 -6.91 15.26 9.17
N GLU A 89 -5.63 15.47 9.46
CA GLU A 89 -4.59 15.59 8.43
C GLU A 89 -4.39 14.29 7.69
N ALA A 90 -4.36 13.14 8.38
CA ALA A 90 -4.26 11.82 7.74
C ALA A 90 -5.45 11.54 6.81
N LEU A 91 -6.68 11.86 7.24
CA LEU A 91 -7.87 11.77 6.38
C LEU A 91 -7.79 12.75 5.19
N THR A 92 -7.23 13.94 5.39
CA THR A 92 -7.04 14.92 4.31
C THR A 92 -6.01 14.44 3.28
N ILE A 93 -4.92 13.79 3.71
CA ILE A 93 -3.97 13.14 2.81
C ILE A 93 -4.70 12.11 1.95
N LEU A 94 -5.46 11.22 2.60
CA LEU A 94 -6.22 10.17 1.90
C LEU A 94 -7.26 10.75 0.94
N LEU A 95 -7.92 11.84 1.30
CA LEU A 95 -8.88 12.54 0.42
C LEU A 95 -8.19 13.14 -0.81
N ARG A 96 -7.01 13.76 -0.65
CA ARG A 96 -6.32 14.48 -1.73
C ARG A 96 -5.63 13.57 -2.73
N ILE A 97 -5.04 12.48 -2.28
CA ILE A 97 -4.20 11.61 -3.12
C ILE A 97 -4.61 10.13 -3.09
N GLY A 98 -5.66 9.78 -2.34
CA GLY A 98 -6.10 8.39 -2.23
C GLY A 98 -6.37 7.74 -3.60
N ASP A 99 -7.03 8.46 -4.50
CA ASP A 99 -7.33 7.93 -5.84
C ASP A 99 -6.06 7.72 -6.68
N LEU A 100 -5.05 8.60 -6.56
CA LEU A 100 -3.77 8.40 -7.23
C LEU A 100 -3.09 7.12 -6.73
N MET A 101 -3.03 6.94 -5.42
CA MET A 101 -2.38 5.77 -4.80
C MET A 101 -3.14 4.47 -5.04
N ILE A 102 -4.48 4.50 -4.87
CA ILE A 102 -5.34 3.31 -5.01
C ILE A 102 -5.39 2.81 -6.45
N ASN A 103 -5.34 3.70 -7.44
CA ASN A 103 -5.37 3.29 -8.84
C ASN A 103 -4.00 2.91 -9.40
N ASP A 104 -2.91 3.39 -8.80
CA ASP A 104 -1.55 3.10 -9.27
C ASP A 104 -1.14 1.65 -8.94
N GLY A 105 -0.43 1.01 -9.85
CA GLY A 105 0.06 -0.37 -9.66
C GLY A 105 1.48 -0.46 -9.07
N MET A 106 2.20 0.66 -8.95
CA MET A 106 3.64 0.63 -8.64
C MET A 106 3.96 1.08 -7.22
N CYS A 107 3.15 1.95 -6.61
CA CYS A 107 3.38 2.43 -5.25
C CYS A 107 2.89 1.46 -4.19
N SER A 108 3.56 1.49 -3.03
CA SER A 108 3.03 1.01 -1.75
C SER A 108 2.80 2.22 -0.86
N PHE A 109 1.79 2.17 -0.01
CA PHE A 109 1.42 3.29 0.84
C PHE A 109 0.67 2.84 2.08
N GLY A 110 0.71 3.66 3.11
CA GLY A 110 0.07 3.31 4.37
C GLY A 110 0.09 4.40 5.41
N PHE A 111 -0.31 4.02 6.60
CA PHE A 111 -0.26 4.83 7.80
C PHE A 111 0.26 4.02 8.97
N GLY A 112 0.86 4.70 9.93
CA GLY A 112 1.22 4.09 11.20
C GLY A 112 0.94 5.02 12.37
N CYS A 113 0.93 4.43 13.56
CA CYS A 113 0.74 5.13 14.82
C CYS A 113 1.96 4.91 15.73
N HIS A 114 2.62 5.98 16.14
CA HIS A 114 3.80 5.90 17.01
C HIS A 114 3.48 5.36 18.40
N GLU A 115 2.32 5.72 18.95
CA GLU A 115 1.91 5.30 20.30
C GLU A 115 1.71 3.78 20.41
N SER A 116 0.97 3.18 19.48
CA SER A 116 0.68 1.74 19.50
C SER A 116 1.73 0.89 18.79
N ASN A 117 2.58 1.49 17.93
CA ASN A 117 3.43 0.83 16.96
C ASN A 117 2.63 -0.04 15.95
N ASP A 118 1.39 0.34 15.70
CA ASP A 118 0.56 -0.28 14.69
C ASP A 118 0.85 0.37 13.33
N GLU A 119 0.78 -0.43 12.28
CA GLU A 119 1.02 0.02 10.91
C GLU A 119 0.11 -0.73 9.94
N ILE A 120 -0.40 -0.01 8.95
CA ILE A 120 -1.08 -0.59 7.80
C ILE A 120 -0.35 -0.20 6.53
N MET A 121 -0.02 -1.18 5.70
CA MET A 121 0.59 -0.97 4.38
C MET A 121 -0.19 -1.68 3.29
N PHE A 122 -0.48 -0.96 2.23
CA PHE A 122 -0.95 -1.53 0.97
C PHE A 122 0.20 -1.65 -0.01
N GLY A 123 0.58 -2.90 -0.28
CA GLY A 123 1.57 -3.24 -1.30
C GLY A 123 0.96 -3.33 -2.70
N LYS A 124 1.76 -3.79 -3.65
CA LYS A 124 1.31 -4.10 -5.01
C LYS A 124 0.22 -5.18 -4.99
N TYR A 125 -0.61 -5.18 -6.04
CA TYR A 125 -1.64 -6.21 -6.28
C TYR A 125 -2.65 -6.39 -5.14
N ASN A 126 -3.04 -5.30 -4.48
CA ASN A 126 -4.09 -5.28 -3.45
C ASN A 126 -3.77 -6.04 -2.15
N VAL A 127 -2.51 -6.38 -1.91
CA VAL A 127 -2.11 -7.03 -0.67
C VAL A 127 -1.94 -5.97 0.42
N ALA A 128 -2.71 -6.09 1.49
CA ALA A 128 -2.58 -5.30 2.70
C ALA A 128 -1.83 -6.09 3.77
N THR A 129 -0.96 -5.42 4.49
CA THR A 129 -0.32 -5.92 5.70
C THR A 129 -0.66 -4.99 6.85
N ILE A 130 -1.22 -5.52 7.93
CA ILE A 130 -1.55 -4.76 9.13
C ILE A 130 -0.79 -5.38 10.31
N PHE A 131 0.10 -4.60 10.90
CA PHE A 131 0.73 -4.93 12.17
C PHE A 131 -0.04 -4.26 13.29
N SER A 132 -0.50 -5.03 14.26
CA SER A 132 -1.21 -4.50 15.42
C SER A 132 -1.10 -5.42 16.62
N ARG A 133 -0.94 -4.82 17.79
CA ARG A 133 -1.05 -5.54 19.07
C ARG A 133 -2.50 -5.84 19.44
N ASN A 134 -3.46 -5.14 18.82
CA ASN A 134 -4.90 -5.32 19.05
C ASN A 134 -5.64 -5.73 17.76
N ILE A 135 -5.33 -6.91 17.26
CA ILE A 135 -5.92 -7.48 16.04
C ILE A 135 -7.46 -7.51 16.09
N LYS A 136 -8.07 -7.54 17.28
CA LYS A 136 -9.54 -7.62 17.42
C LYS A 136 -10.29 -6.46 16.75
N HIS A 137 -9.72 -5.27 16.74
CA HIS A 137 -10.33 -4.11 16.09
C HIS A 137 -10.51 -4.34 14.59
N TYR A 138 -9.59 -5.06 13.96
CA TYR A 138 -9.64 -5.34 12.52
C TYR A 138 -10.51 -6.54 12.20
N ILE A 139 -10.56 -7.58 13.05
CA ILE A 139 -11.37 -8.78 12.81
C ILE A 139 -12.86 -8.42 12.66
N ASN A 140 -13.38 -7.59 13.55
CA ASN A 140 -14.78 -7.16 13.47
C ASN A 140 -15.03 -6.32 12.22
N PHE A 141 -14.14 -5.38 11.94
CA PHE A 141 -14.19 -4.55 10.73
C PHE A 141 -14.18 -5.41 9.45
N MET A 142 -13.28 -6.40 9.35
CA MET A 142 -13.20 -7.30 8.19
C MET A 142 -14.51 -8.07 8.01
N ALA A 143 -15.08 -8.57 9.12
CA ALA A 143 -16.38 -9.28 9.07
C ALA A 143 -17.53 -8.39 8.61
N ASP A 144 -17.61 -7.16 9.12
CA ASP A 144 -18.64 -6.17 8.75
C ASP A 144 -18.56 -5.76 7.27
N HIS A 145 -17.35 -5.89 6.67
CA HIS A 145 -17.09 -5.56 5.27
C HIS A 145 -17.00 -6.80 4.36
N GLU A 146 -17.48 -7.95 4.83
CA GLU A 146 -17.54 -9.20 4.07
C GLU A 146 -16.16 -9.70 3.58
N ILE A 147 -15.07 -9.36 4.30
CA ILE A 147 -13.74 -9.87 4.02
C ILE A 147 -13.57 -11.16 4.84
N ALA A 148 -13.51 -12.29 4.17
CA ALA A 148 -13.56 -13.58 4.81
C ALA A 148 -12.23 -13.93 5.52
N LYS A 149 -12.33 -14.56 6.71
CA LYS A 149 -11.16 -15.15 7.35
C LYS A 149 -10.79 -16.46 6.71
N SER A 150 -9.51 -16.66 6.36
CA SER A 150 -8.95 -17.90 5.84
C SER A 150 -7.74 -18.36 6.68
N GLU A 151 -7.45 -19.64 6.69
CA GLU A 151 -6.21 -20.16 7.28
C GLU A 151 -5.01 -19.89 6.37
N GLN A 152 -5.25 -19.83 5.07
CA GLN A 152 -4.25 -19.52 4.05
C GLN A 152 -4.93 -18.73 2.93
N ILE A 153 -4.31 -17.63 2.52
CA ILE A 153 -4.78 -16.82 1.39
C ILE A 153 -3.88 -17.05 0.17
N VAL A 154 -4.48 -16.93 -1.01
CA VAL A 154 -3.74 -16.90 -2.27
C VAL A 154 -3.61 -15.45 -2.69
N THR A 155 -2.40 -14.92 -2.67
CA THR A 155 -2.09 -13.57 -3.17
C THR A 155 -1.77 -13.60 -4.66
N ALA A 156 -1.74 -12.43 -5.29
CA ALA A 156 -1.32 -12.35 -6.69
C ALA A 156 0.09 -12.92 -6.93
N TRP A 157 1.00 -12.74 -5.95
CA TRP A 157 2.36 -13.26 -6.01
C TRP A 157 2.43 -14.78 -6.15
N ASP A 158 1.49 -15.51 -5.54
CA ASP A 158 1.42 -16.97 -5.60
C ASP A 158 0.96 -17.48 -6.97
N THR A 159 0.44 -16.59 -7.82
CA THR A 159 -0.06 -16.92 -9.16
C THR A 159 0.95 -16.65 -10.27
N PHE A 160 2.08 -15.99 -9.97
CA PHE A 160 3.07 -15.60 -10.98
C PHE A 160 4.03 -16.74 -11.33
N SER A 161 4.40 -16.76 -12.60
CA SER A 161 5.44 -17.65 -13.14
C SER A 161 6.20 -16.94 -14.26
N GLN A 162 7.27 -17.55 -14.76
CA GLN A 162 8.02 -17.00 -15.90
C GLN A 162 7.14 -16.85 -17.17
N ASP A 163 6.24 -17.80 -17.37
CA ASP A 163 5.32 -17.78 -18.52
C ASP A 163 4.11 -16.88 -18.32
N HIS A 164 3.77 -16.60 -17.05
CA HIS A 164 2.61 -15.79 -16.64
C HIS A 164 3.02 -14.76 -15.58
N PRO A 165 3.78 -13.73 -15.96
CA PRO A 165 4.16 -12.68 -15.04
C PRO A 165 2.99 -11.75 -14.73
N GLY A 166 2.95 -11.23 -13.49
CA GLY A 166 2.12 -10.08 -13.16
C GLY A 166 2.66 -8.81 -13.83
N ARG A 167 1.79 -7.80 -13.97
CA ARG A 167 2.19 -6.48 -14.47
C ARG A 167 1.65 -5.41 -13.53
N SER A 168 2.48 -4.41 -13.29
CA SER A 168 2.09 -3.20 -12.59
C SER A 168 2.40 -1.99 -13.46
N GLU A 169 1.46 -1.07 -13.54
CA GLU A 169 1.52 0.11 -14.41
C GLU A 169 1.23 1.36 -13.58
N ARG A 170 1.92 2.43 -13.93
CA ARG A 170 1.65 3.75 -13.39
C ARG A 170 0.37 4.31 -14.01
N ILE A 171 -0.52 4.82 -13.15
CA ILE A 171 -1.75 5.47 -13.57
C ILE A 171 -1.65 6.96 -13.29
N ALA A 172 -1.91 7.77 -14.32
CA ALA A 172 -2.01 9.22 -14.19
C ALA A 172 -3.48 9.64 -14.19
N THR A 173 -3.83 10.58 -13.31
CA THR A 173 -5.15 11.21 -13.22
C THR A 173 -4.95 12.71 -13.28
N ASP A 174 -5.63 13.40 -14.22
CA ASP A 174 -5.52 14.84 -14.44
C ASP A 174 -4.06 15.33 -14.61
N GLY A 175 -3.25 14.53 -15.29
CA GLY A 175 -1.84 14.84 -15.56
C GLY A 175 -0.90 14.65 -14.37
N LYS A 176 -1.38 14.12 -13.25
CA LYS A 176 -0.62 13.79 -12.06
C LYS A 176 -0.56 12.28 -11.85
N ASP A 177 0.51 11.81 -11.28
CA ASP A 177 0.71 10.43 -10.86
C ASP A 177 1.31 10.38 -9.47
N VAL A 178 1.58 9.18 -8.96
CA VAL A 178 2.14 8.99 -7.61
C VAL A 178 3.51 9.66 -7.41
N PHE A 179 4.29 9.87 -8.47
CA PHE A 179 5.57 10.58 -8.40
C PHE A 179 5.43 12.09 -8.21
N SER A 180 4.21 12.62 -8.39
CA SER A 180 3.89 14.03 -8.10
C SER A 180 3.61 14.26 -6.60
N ILE A 181 3.35 13.21 -5.82
CA ILE A 181 2.94 13.30 -4.42
C ILE A 181 3.97 14.03 -3.54
N PRO A 182 5.28 13.74 -3.62
CA PRO A 182 6.26 14.45 -2.80
C PRO A 182 6.25 15.96 -3.02
N GLU A 183 6.06 16.41 -4.26
CA GLU A 183 5.94 17.84 -4.57
C GLU A 183 4.61 18.43 -4.05
N MET A 184 3.51 17.69 -4.18
CA MET A 184 2.17 18.12 -3.73
C MET A 184 2.07 18.32 -2.21
N PHE A 185 2.94 17.69 -1.44
CA PHE A 185 2.97 17.73 0.03
C PHE A 185 4.27 18.34 0.59
N ALA A 186 5.05 19.04 -0.24
CA ALA A 186 6.27 19.70 0.21
C ALA A 186 6.00 20.64 1.41
N ASP A 187 4.91 21.42 1.37
CA ASP A 187 4.48 22.32 2.45
C ASP A 187 3.93 21.59 3.69
N TRP A 188 3.66 20.28 3.58
CA TRP A 188 3.19 19.42 4.67
C TRP A 188 4.33 18.66 5.34
N GLY A 189 5.57 18.96 4.94
CA GLY A 189 6.75 18.36 5.53
C GLY A 189 7.03 16.93 5.07
N ILE A 190 6.53 16.52 3.89
CA ILE A 190 6.93 15.24 3.32
C ILE A 190 8.43 15.22 3.06
N TYR A 191 9.11 14.15 3.45
CA TYR A 191 10.53 13.99 3.23
C TYR A 191 10.88 12.56 2.80
N LYS A 192 11.93 12.43 1.98
CA LYS A 192 12.51 11.14 1.65
C LYS A 192 13.40 10.70 2.82
N ALA A 193 12.98 9.64 3.51
CA ALA A 193 13.70 9.11 4.66
C ALA A 193 14.85 8.19 4.26
N GLU A 194 14.60 7.31 3.31
CA GLU A 194 15.57 6.29 2.91
C GLU A 194 15.31 5.76 1.49
N GLN A 195 16.23 4.96 1.02
CA GLN A 195 16.08 4.13 -0.15
C GLN A 195 16.24 2.67 0.27
N ARG A 196 15.30 1.81 -0.11
CA ARG A 196 15.33 0.37 0.21
C ARG A 196 15.52 -0.45 -1.06
N GLU A 197 16.14 -1.62 -0.94
CA GLU A 197 16.09 -2.64 -1.99
C GLU A 197 14.66 -3.17 -2.14
N GLU A 198 14.22 -3.41 -3.37
CA GLU A 198 12.89 -3.96 -3.67
C GLU A 198 12.88 -5.50 -3.50
#